data_f8ea111670c2d785701aaae048430f50
#
_entry.id   f8ea111670c2d785701aaae048430f50
#
_cell.length_a   1.000
_cell.length_b   1.000
_cell.length_c   1.000
_cell.angle_alpha   90.00
_cell.angle_beta   90.00
_cell.angle_gamma   90.00
#
_symmetry.space_group_name_H-M   'P 1'
#
loop_
_entity.id
_entity.type
_entity.pdbx_description
1 polymer ?
#
loop_
_entity_poly.entity_id
_entity_poly.type
_entity_poly.pdbx_seq_one_letter_code
_entity_poly.pdbx_strand_id
1 'polypeptide(L)'
;MRVCLLTTQDLDADPFPPDDWPCDPRPFLPEADWHVETLVKKSSAEVVAQLVQEGNYDLFFNLCDGAADQDVPGVEVVETLERLGVPFTGATSQYYEPTREEMKEACRKEGIAAPAAVLARAENDVERAAQTLRFPL
;
A
#
# COMPACT_ATOMS: atom_id res chain seq x y z
N MET A 1 16.22 -7.78 -16.33
CA MET A 1 15.01 -7.04 -15.95
C MET A 1 15.43 -5.80 -15.17
N ARG A 2 14.95 -4.65 -15.58
CA ARG A 2 15.25 -3.37 -14.91
C ARG A 2 14.07 -2.96 -14.02
N VAL A 3 14.30 -2.82 -12.73
CA VAL A 3 13.27 -2.58 -11.72
C VAL A 3 13.50 -1.25 -11.02
N CYS A 4 12.47 -0.42 -10.96
CA CYS A 4 12.47 0.77 -10.12
C CYS A 4 11.82 0.44 -8.78
N LEU A 5 12.59 0.51 -7.69
CA LEU A 5 12.09 0.34 -6.33
C LEU A 5 11.72 1.71 -5.76
N LEU A 6 10.44 1.92 -5.54
CA LEU A 6 9.90 3.11 -4.91
C LEU A 6 9.75 2.87 -3.41
N THR A 7 10.38 3.68 -2.59
CA THR A 7 10.40 3.53 -1.13
C THR A 7 10.25 4.89 -0.44
N THR A 8 9.91 4.86 0.83
CA THR A 8 9.85 6.04 1.71
C THR A 8 11.02 6.08 2.70
N GLN A 9 11.87 5.06 2.66
CA GLN A 9 12.97 4.85 3.61
C GLN A 9 14.30 4.73 2.88
N ASP A 10 15.38 5.12 3.56
CA ASP A 10 16.73 4.79 3.15
C ASP A 10 17.03 3.34 3.53
N LEU A 11 16.91 2.44 2.56
CA LEU A 11 17.13 1.00 2.76
C LEU A 11 18.59 0.63 3.02
N ASP A 12 19.52 1.55 2.76
CA ASP A 12 20.96 1.37 2.98
C ASP A 12 21.44 2.04 4.30
N ALA A 13 20.51 2.57 5.10
CA ALA A 13 20.84 3.17 6.40
C ALA A 13 21.47 2.15 7.37
N ASP A 14 22.56 2.55 8.03
CA ASP A 14 23.25 1.73 9.06
C ASP A 14 23.58 2.60 10.29
N PRO A 15 23.05 2.31 11.48
CA PRO A 15 22.07 1.24 11.74
C PRO A 15 20.67 1.58 11.19
N PHE A 16 19.96 0.55 10.72
CA PHE A 16 18.57 0.70 10.34
C PHE A 16 17.71 0.97 11.60
N PRO A 17 16.66 1.80 11.52
CA PRO A 17 15.83 2.12 12.69
C PRO A 17 15.30 0.85 13.38
N PRO A 18 15.46 0.70 14.73
CA PRO A 18 15.14 -0.55 15.41
C PRO A 18 13.64 -0.89 15.44
N ASP A 19 12.79 0.11 15.27
CA ASP A 19 11.33 -0.05 15.29
C ASP A 19 10.75 -0.21 13.87
N ASP A 20 11.62 -0.31 12.88
CA ASP A 20 11.22 -0.45 11.47
C ASP A 20 11.79 -1.74 10.87
N TRP A 21 11.18 -2.21 9.78
CA TRP A 21 11.61 -3.40 9.09
C TRP A 21 11.95 -3.08 7.64
N PRO A 22 13.19 -3.26 7.20
CA PRO A 22 13.54 -3.00 5.82
C PRO A 22 12.90 -4.06 4.92
N CYS A 23 11.83 -3.69 4.23
CA CYS A 23 11.19 -4.54 3.22
C CYS A 23 12.00 -4.52 1.91
N ASP A 24 13.31 -4.76 1.98
CA ASP A 24 14.18 -4.72 0.82
C ASP A 24 14.02 -5.98 -0.05
N PRO A 25 13.51 -5.87 -1.29
CA PRO A 25 13.36 -7.01 -2.20
C PRO A 25 14.64 -7.39 -2.95
N ARG A 26 15.65 -6.52 -2.97
CA ARG A 26 16.88 -6.70 -3.77
C ARG A 26 17.61 -8.02 -3.52
N PRO A 27 17.77 -8.51 -2.27
CA PRO A 27 18.42 -9.78 -1.99
C PRO A 27 17.71 -11.01 -2.58
N PHE A 28 16.40 -10.89 -2.86
CA PHE A 28 15.58 -12.00 -3.40
C PHE A 28 15.55 -12.05 -4.93
N LEU A 29 16.06 -11.01 -5.60
CA LEU A 29 16.17 -10.93 -7.05
C LEU A 29 17.51 -10.26 -7.44
N PRO A 30 18.64 -10.89 -7.10
CA PRO A 30 19.97 -10.29 -7.24
C PRO A 30 20.41 -10.07 -8.70
N GLU A 31 19.78 -10.73 -9.67
CA GLU A 31 20.05 -10.58 -11.09
C GLU A 31 19.30 -9.40 -11.74
N ALA A 32 18.40 -8.72 -11.02
CA ALA A 32 17.76 -7.54 -11.55
C ALA A 32 18.65 -6.30 -11.47
N ASP A 33 18.50 -5.42 -12.46
CA ASP A 33 19.10 -4.09 -12.46
C ASP A 33 18.17 -3.15 -11.65
N TRP A 34 18.55 -2.90 -10.40
CA TRP A 34 17.76 -2.12 -9.47
C TRP A 34 18.12 -0.64 -9.50
N HIS A 35 17.09 0.18 -9.66
CA HIS A 35 17.13 1.62 -9.33
C HIS A 35 16.28 1.87 -8.11
N VAL A 36 16.85 2.45 -7.06
CA VAL A 36 16.12 2.79 -5.82
C VAL A 36 15.83 4.27 -5.81
N GLU A 37 14.56 4.62 -5.62
CA GLU A 37 14.11 6.00 -5.48
C GLU A 37 13.38 6.19 -4.16
N THR A 38 13.89 7.09 -3.32
CA THR A 38 13.24 7.46 -2.06
C THR A 38 12.33 8.66 -2.29
N LEU A 39 11.04 8.45 -2.07
CA LEU A 39 10.00 9.42 -2.34
C LEU A 39 9.59 10.21 -1.09
N VAL A 40 9.18 11.45 -1.31
CA VAL A 40 8.46 12.29 -0.34
C VAL A 40 7.10 12.67 -0.92
N LYS A 41 6.05 12.68 -0.09
CA LYS A 41 4.66 12.83 -0.54
C LYS A 41 4.44 14.00 -1.49
N LYS A 42 4.96 15.16 -1.16
CA LYS A 42 4.76 16.40 -1.91
C LYS A 42 5.16 16.33 -3.38
N SER A 43 6.19 15.53 -3.72
CA SER A 43 6.75 15.43 -5.07
C SER A 43 6.64 14.04 -5.68
N SER A 44 6.05 13.07 -4.96
CA SER A 44 6.04 11.66 -5.37
C SER A 44 5.44 11.45 -6.77
N ALA A 45 4.30 12.08 -7.08
CA ALA A 45 3.65 11.96 -8.38
C ALA A 45 4.51 12.51 -9.54
N GLU A 46 5.21 13.64 -9.31
CA GLU A 46 6.09 14.25 -10.31
C GLU A 46 7.34 13.38 -10.55
N VAL A 47 7.97 12.91 -9.47
CA VAL A 47 9.16 12.06 -9.54
C VAL A 47 8.83 10.75 -10.24
N VAL A 48 7.73 10.08 -9.87
CA VAL A 48 7.28 8.85 -10.53
C VAL A 48 7.01 9.08 -12.01
N ALA A 49 6.36 10.17 -12.38
CA ALA A 49 6.12 10.49 -13.78
C ALA A 49 7.42 10.71 -14.58
N GLN A 50 8.40 11.35 -13.98
CA GLN A 50 9.73 11.52 -14.58
C GLN A 50 10.46 10.19 -14.74
N LEU A 51 10.47 9.34 -13.73
CA LEU A 51 11.06 8.00 -13.77
C LEU A 51 10.46 7.14 -14.89
N VAL A 52 9.13 7.19 -15.08
CA VAL A 52 8.46 6.47 -16.16
C VAL A 52 8.90 6.98 -17.54
N GLN A 53 9.07 8.29 -17.69
CA GLN A 53 9.48 8.89 -18.97
C GLN A 53 10.94 8.61 -19.33
N GLU A 54 11.83 8.60 -18.35
CA GLU A 54 13.26 8.56 -18.57
C GLU A 54 13.87 7.17 -18.39
N GLY A 55 13.22 6.30 -17.61
CA GLY A 55 13.90 5.19 -17.02
C GLY A 55 13.90 3.86 -17.78
N ASN A 56 12.96 3.60 -18.70
CA ASN A 56 12.80 2.30 -19.38
C ASN A 56 12.79 1.11 -18.39
N TYR A 57 11.96 1.19 -17.34
CA TYR A 57 11.80 0.13 -16.36
C TYR A 57 10.81 -0.92 -16.83
N ASP A 58 11.10 -2.19 -16.56
CA ASP A 58 10.19 -3.32 -16.82
C ASP A 58 9.12 -3.41 -15.74
N LEU A 59 9.43 -2.95 -14.50
CA LEU A 59 8.56 -3.03 -13.34
C LEU A 59 8.86 -1.91 -12.34
N PHE A 60 7.83 -1.35 -11.75
CA PHE A 60 7.91 -0.53 -10.54
C PHE A 60 7.56 -1.37 -9.32
N PHE A 61 8.53 -1.61 -8.44
CA PHE A 61 8.31 -2.27 -7.18
C PHE A 61 7.96 -1.23 -6.14
N ASN A 62 6.66 -1.15 -5.77
CA ASN A 62 6.14 -0.08 -4.92
C ASN A 62 6.07 -0.52 -3.45
N LEU A 63 6.83 0.17 -2.59
CA LEU A 63 6.78 0.05 -1.13
C LEU A 63 6.17 1.28 -0.45
N CYS A 64 5.58 2.21 -1.23
CA CYS A 64 4.93 3.38 -0.66
C CYS A 64 3.53 3.01 -0.17
N ASP A 65 3.31 3.03 1.13
CA ASP A 65 2.10 2.57 1.82
C ASP A 65 1.46 3.64 2.71
N GLY A 66 1.82 4.91 2.51
CA GLY A 66 1.29 6.03 3.27
C GLY A 66 -0.22 6.16 3.18
N ALA A 67 -0.89 6.29 4.32
CA ALA A 67 -2.32 6.56 4.40
C ALA A 67 -2.66 7.99 3.91
N ALA A 68 -3.93 8.23 3.58
CA ALA A 68 -4.37 9.52 3.02
C ALA A 68 -4.12 10.70 3.97
N ASP A 69 -4.17 10.47 5.28
CA ASP A 69 -3.96 11.46 6.34
C ASP A 69 -2.51 11.58 6.82
N GLN A 70 -1.59 10.77 6.29
CA GLN A 70 -0.17 10.79 6.61
C GLN A 70 0.62 11.64 5.61
N ASP A 71 1.73 12.24 6.06
CA ASP A 71 2.70 12.91 5.18
C ASP A 71 3.76 11.92 4.66
N VAL A 72 3.27 10.78 4.16
CA VAL A 72 4.05 9.68 3.59
C VAL A 72 3.49 9.35 2.21
N PRO A 73 4.33 9.12 1.18
CA PRO A 73 3.87 8.71 -0.13
C PRO A 73 3.00 7.43 -0.08
N GLY A 74 1.91 7.44 -0.85
CA GLY A 74 0.94 6.37 -0.81
C GLY A 74 0.09 6.30 -2.07
N VAL A 75 -1.21 6.54 -1.96
CA VAL A 75 -2.17 6.36 -3.06
C VAL A 75 -1.83 7.16 -4.31
N GLU A 76 -1.28 8.37 -4.18
CA GLU A 76 -0.90 9.22 -5.31
C GLU A 76 0.23 8.61 -6.17
N VAL A 77 1.08 7.77 -5.58
CA VAL A 77 2.09 6.98 -6.31
C VAL A 77 1.38 5.95 -7.19
N VAL A 78 0.45 5.18 -6.60
CA VAL A 78 -0.33 4.16 -7.30
C VAL A 78 -1.17 4.77 -8.42
N GLU A 79 -1.91 5.85 -8.15
CA GLU A 79 -2.69 6.57 -9.16
C GLU A 79 -1.83 7.07 -10.33
N THR A 80 -0.60 7.49 -10.04
CA THR A 80 0.34 7.95 -11.07
C THR A 80 0.80 6.78 -11.95
N LEU A 81 1.16 5.65 -11.37
CA LEU A 81 1.57 4.44 -12.10
C LEU A 81 0.42 3.89 -12.95
N GLU A 82 -0.80 3.84 -12.41
CA GLU A 82 -2.01 3.44 -13.14
C GLU A 82 -2.28 4.35 -14.34
N ARG A 83 -2.27 5.66 -14.11
CA ARG A 83 -2.51 6.67 -15.18
C ARG A 83 -1.48 6.57 -16.29
N LEU A 84 -0.25 6.20 -15.98
CA LEU A 84 0.83 6.04 -16.96
C LEU A 84 0.86 4.63 -17.58
N GLY A 85 0.04 3.69 -17.09
CA GLY A 85 -0.13 2.35 -17.67
C GLY A 85 1.10 1.47 -17.56
N VAL A 86 1.92 1.65 -16.53
CA VAL A 86 3.15 0.86 -16.33
C VAL A 86 2.92 -0.30 -15.35
N PRO A 87 3.64 -1.42 -15.47
CA PRO A 87 3.56 -2.51 -14.51
C PRO A 87 4.08 -2.10 -13.13
N PHE A 88 3.34 -2.42 -12.07
CA PHE A 88 3.75 -2.17 -10.69
C PHE A 88 3.25 -3.26 -9.73
N THR A 89 3.87 -3.35 -8.54
CA THR A 89 3.44 -4.24 -7.46
C THR A 89 2.55 -3.52 -6.46
N GLY A 90 1.65 -4.27 -5.82
CA GLY A 90 0.74 -3.75 -4.79
C GLY A 90 -0.71 -3.63 -5.25
N ALA A 91 -1.53 -3.03 -4.40
CA ALA A 91 -2.94 -2.81 -4.67
C ALA A 91 -3.14 -1.67 -5.69
N THR A 92 -4.23 -1.75 -6.45
CA THR A 92 -4.70 -0.61 -7.27
C THR A 92 -5.29 0.48 -6.37
N SER A 93 -5.38 1.70 -6.88
CA SER A 93 -5.93 2.84 -6.15
C SER A 93 -7.35 2.56 -5.61
N GLN A 94 -8.16 1.80 -6.35
CA GLN A 94 -9.49 1.37 -5.94
C GLN A 94 -9.49 0.53 -4.65
N TYR A 95 -8.43 -0.23 -4.41
CA TYR A 95 -8.31 -1.16 -3.26
C TYR A 95 -7.15 -0.79 -2.33
N TYR A 96 -6.68 0.44 -2.40
CA TYR A 96 -5.53 0.88 -1.63
C TYR A 96 -5.83 0.93 -0.12
N GLU A 97 -6.94 1.53 0.26
CA GLU A 97 -7.41 1.62 1.66
C GLU A 97 -8.89 1.19 1.77
N PRO A 98 -9.21 -0.08 1.53
CA PRO A 98 -10.58 -0.54 1.64
C PRO A 98 -11.05 -0.51 3.09
N THR A 99 -12.26 -0.04 3.31
CA THR A 99 -12.90 -0.11 4.62
C THR A 99 -13.14 -1.56 5.04
N ARG A 100 -13.26 -1.81 6.33
CA ARG A 100 -13.59 -3.16 6.86
C ARG A 100 -14.92 -3.67 6.33
N GLU A 101 -15.86 -2.79 6.03
CA GLU A 101 -17.16 -3.15 5.44
C GLU A 101 -16.98 -3.61 3.99
N GLU A 102 -16.22 -2.88 3.17
CA GLU A 102 -15.91 -3.25 1.79
C GLU A 102 -15.17 -4.59 1.71
N MET A 103 -14.18 -4.80 2.58
CA MET A 103 -13.46 -6.08 2.66
C MET A 103 -14.40 -7.24 2.97
N LYS A 104 -15.30 -7.07 3.96
CA LYS A 104 -16.30 -8.10 4.33
C LYS A 104 -17.34 -8.33 3.25
N GLU A 105 -17.72 -7.27 2.53
CA GLU A 105 -18.62 -7.39 1.39
C GLU A 105 -17.97 -8.16 0.23
N ALA A 106 -16.70 -7.88 -0.06
CA ALA A 106 -15.95 -8.63 -1.06
C ALA A 106 -15.87 -10.14 -0.69
N CYS A 107 -15.57 -10.45 0.57
CA CYS A 107 -15.58 -11.84 1.05
C CYS A 107 -16.95 -12.51 0.84
N ARG A 108 -18.06 -11.83 1.19
CA ARG A 108 -19.41 -12.39 1.02
C ARG A 108 -19.77 -12.64 -0.44
N LYS A 109 -19.38 -11.75 -1.35
CA LYS A 109 -19.60 -11.93 -2.79
C LYS A 109 -18.89 -13.17 -3.35
N GLU A 110 -17.71 -13.45 -2.84
CA GLU A 110 -16.89 -14.61 -3.24
C GLU A 110 -17.20 -15.87 -2.42
N GLY A 111 -18.23 -15.87 -1.57
CA GLY A 111 -18.61 -17.01 -0.72
C GLY A 111 -17.61 -17.33 0.39
N ILE A 112 -16.71 -16.38 0.71
CA ILE A 112 -15.74 -16.53 1.79
C ILE A 112 -16.37 -16.10 3.11
N ALA A 113 -16.27 -16.98 4.12
CA ALA A 113 -16.78 -16.66 5.46
C ALA A 113 -16.02 -15.49 6.08
N ALA A 114 -16.75 -14.49 6.52
CA ALA A 114 -16.20 -13.34 7.25
C ALA A 114 -16.82 -13.25 8.65
N PRO A 115 -16.06 -12.85 9.69
CA PRO A 115 -16.62 -12.67 11.02
C PRO A 115 -17.78 -11.66 11.02
N ALA A 116 -18.77 -11.92 11.86
CA ALA A 116 -19.84 -10.96 12.10
C ALA A 116 -19.26 -9.64 12.63
N ALA A 117 -19.83 -8.53 12.22
CA ALA A 117 -19.39 -7.20 12.64
C ALA A 117 -20.56 -6.22 12.68
N VAL A 118 -20.43 -5.22 13.54
CA VAL A 118 -21.29 -4.05 13.58
C VAL A 118 -20.40 -2.82 13.46
N LEU A 119 -20.69 -1.95 12.49
CA LEU A 119 -20.06 -0.64 12.41
C LEU A 119 -20.75 0.28 13.41
N ALA A 120 -20.02 0.67 14.47
CA ALA A 120 -20.51 1.58 15.48
C ALA A 120 -20.19 3.03 15.10
N ARG A 121 -21.20 3.84 14.86
CA ARG A 121 -21.10 5.30 14.62
C ARG A 121 -21.73 6.12 15.75
N ALA A 122 -22.53 5.47 16.59
CA ALA A 122 -23.20 6.07 17.73
C ALA A 122 -23.32 5.06 18.87
N GLU A 123 -23.66 5.53 20.07
CA GLU A 123 -23.76 4.71 21.29
C GLU A 123 -24.75 3.54 21.15
N ASN A 124 -25.87 3.76 20.50
CA ASN A 124 -26.86 2.71 20.24
C ASN A 124 -26.35 1.59 19.32
N ASP A 125 -25.33 1.85 18.50
CA ASP A 125 -24.69 0.82 17.69
C ASP A 125 -23.84 -0.13 18.54
N VAL A 126 -23.24 0.38 19.63
CA VAL A 126 -22.49 -0.43 20.59
C VAL A 126 -23.45 -1.37 21.34
N GLU A 127 -24.61 -0.88 21.76
CA GLU A 127 -25.65 -1.69 22.38
C GLU A 127 -26.15 -2.79 21.43
N ARG A 128 -26.39 -2.46 20.16
CA ARG A 128 -26.74 -3.43 19.13
C ARG A 128 -25.64 -4.48 18.92
N ALA A 129 -24.38 -4.06 18.90
CA ALA A 129 -23.26 -4.98 18.81
C ALA A 129 -23.23 -5.98 19.98
N ALA A 130 -23.42 -5.49 21.21
CA ALA A 130 -23.46 -6.32 22.41
C ALA A 130 -24.59 -7.37 22.40
N GLN A 131 -25.71 -7.06 21.71
CA GLN A 131 -26.84 -7.98 21.57
C GLN A 131 -26.68 -9.00 20.44
N THR A 132 -25.91 -8.66 19.40
CA THR A 132 -25.85 -9.45 18.15
C THR A 132 -24.56 -10.22 17.99
N LEU A 133 -23.46 -9.77 18.60
CA LEU A 133 -22.14 -10.41 18.52
C LEU A 133 -21.90 -11.32 19.74
N ARG A 134 -21.12 -12.38 19.55
CA ARG A 134 -20.68 -13.27 20.63
C ARG A 134 -19.33 -12.84 21.14
N PHE A 135 -19.21 -12.73 22.45
CA PHE A 135 -17.94 -12.45 23.11
C PHE A 135 -17.12 -13.73 23.34
N PRO A 136 -15.74 -13.65 23.40
CA PRO A 136 -14.94 -12.42 23.18
C PRO A 136 -14.92 -11.96 21.72
N LEU A 137 -14.76 -10.66 21.52
CA LEU A 137 -14.66 -10.01 20.19
C LEU A 137 -13.20 -9.85 19.76
#